data_075e9c8157e819ae56029074bc07c039
#
_entry.id   075e9c8157e819ae56029074bc07c039
#
_cell.length_a   1.000
_cell.length_b   1.000
_cell.length_c   1.000
_cell.angle_alpha   90.00
_cell.angle_beta   90.00
_cell.angle_gamma   90.00
#
_symmetry.space_group_name_H-M   'P 1'
#
loop_
_entity.id
_entity.type
_entity.pdbx_description
1 polymer ?
#
loop_
_entity_poly.entity_id
_entity_poly.type
_entity_poly.pdbx_seq_one_letter_code
_entity_poly.pdbx_strand_id
1 'polypeptide(L)'
;MKTSDRERLRINRKRRIKNQVQRNKEKLRLTVFRSAKHVYAQIVDDKAGKTLVAESTMSPAFREKMKGGGNSKAAALVGNLIGEKAIQQGIKKVYYDRNGFTYAGRIKALADGVREKGVKF
;
A
#
# COMPACT_ATOMS: atom_id res chain seq x y z
N MET A 1 -10.52 4.28 -28.44
CA MET A 1 -10.37 3.00 -27.75
C MET A 1 -11.33 2.93 -26.58
N LYS A 2 -12.18 1.91 -26.55
CA LYS A 2 -13.13 1.77 -25.44
C LYS A 2 -12.46 1.14 -24.25
N THR A 3 -12.55 1.80 -23.09
CA THR A 3 -12.10 1.25 -21.81
C THR A 3 -13.07 0.17 -21.37
N SER A 4 -12.59 -0.98 -20.87
CA SER A 4 -13.45 -2.03 -20.34
C SER A 4 -14.18 -1.52 -19.08
N ASP A 5 -15.35 -2.12 -18.78
CA ASP A 5 -16.10 -1.77 -17.58
C ASP A 5 -15.27 -1.98 -16.31
N ARG A 6 -14.46 -3.02 -16.28
CA ARG A 6 -13.56 -3.35 -15.17
C ARG A 6 -12.52 -2.25 -14.95
N GLU A 7 -11.89 -1.77 -16.01
CA GLU A 7 -10.92 -0.67 -15.96
C GLU A 7 -11.59 0.63 -15.52
N ARG A 8 -12.79 0.90 -16.03
CA ARG A 8 -13.57 2.08 -15.67
C ARG A 8 -13.88 2.13 -14.20
N LEU A 9 -14.32 1.00 -13.62
CA LEU A 9 -14.60 0.90 -12.18
C LEU A 9 -13.35 1.13 -11.34
N ARG A 10 -12.20 0.61 -11.75
CA ARG A 10 -10.93 0.82 -11.07
C ARG A 10 -10.51 2.30 -11.11
N ILE A 11 -10.64 2.94 -12.25
CA ILE A 11 -10.30 4.36 -12.42
C ILE A 11 -11.20 5.22 -11.53
N ASN A 12 -12.49 4.93 -11.45
CA ASN A 12 -13.43 5.69 -10.61
C ASN A 12 -13.11 5.53 -9.12
N ARG A 13 -12.75 4.32 -8.68
CA ARG A 13 -12.33 4.08 -7.29
C ARG A 13 -11.06 4.83 -6.94
N LYS A 14 -10.07 4.78 -7.82
CA LYS A 14 -8.80 5.51 -7.66
C LYS A 14 -9.03 7.01 -7.52
N ARG A 15 -9.91 7.57 -8.35
CA ARG A 15 -10.24 8.99 -8.34
C ARG A 15 -10.86 9.42 -7.01
N ARG A 16 -11.79 8.61 -6.47
CA ARG A 16 -12.43 8.88 -5.18
C ARG A 16 -11.43 8.87 -4.02
N ILE A 17 -10.54 7.91 -3.99
CA ILE A 17 -9.51 7.77 -2.97
C ILE A 17 -8.56 8.96 -3.04
N LYS A 18 -8.14 9.35 -4.24
CA LYS A 18 -7.27 10.51 -4.46
C LYS A 18 -7.89 11.80 -3.93
N ASN A 19 -9.19 12.00 -4.14
CA ASN A 19 -9.90 13.16 -3.63
C ASN A 19 -9.90 13.20 -2.10
N GLN A 20 -10.11 12.06 -1.44
CA GLN A 20 -10.03 11.95 0.01
C GLN A 20 -8.64 12.28 0.53
N VAL A 21 -7.60 11.80 -0.10
CA VAL A 21 -6.20 12.06 0.26
C VAL A 21 -5.91 13.55 0.17
N GLN A 22 -6.37 14.23 -0.88
CA GLN A 22 -6.15 15.66 -1.05
C GLN A 22 -6.80 16.50 0.05
N ARG A 23 -7.96 16.07 0.60
CA ARG A 23 -8.61 16.74 1.72
C ARG A 23 -7.80 16.62 3.02
N ASN A 24 -6.92 15.64 3.11
CA ASN A 24 -6.17 15.31 4.30
C ASN A 24 -4.64 15.45 4.08
N LYS A 25 -4.24 16.55 3.44
CA LYS A 25 -2.83 16.84 3.06
C LYS A 25 -1.83 16.76 4.21
N GLU A 26 -2.29 16.90 5.44
CA GLU A 26 -1.46 16.83 6.64
C GLU A 26 -1.06 15.40 7.02
N LYS A 27 -1.70 14.39 6.42
CA LYS A 27 -1.47 12.99 6.78
C LYS A 27 -0.66 12.27 5.70
N LEU A 28 0.09 11.28 6.14
CA LEU A 28 0.89 10.46 5.25
C LEU A 28 0.02 9.44 4.53
N ARG A 29 0.35 9.16 3.29
CA ARG A 29 -0.40 8.25 2.43
C ARG A 29 0.34 6.93 2.26
N LEU A 30 -0.31 5.83 2.65
CA LEU A 30 0.16 4.48 2.33
C LEU A 30 -0.46 4.08 1.00
N THR A 31 0.33 4.07 -0.06
CA THR A 31 -0.11 3.67 -1.39
C THR A 31 0.40 2.27 -1.73
N VAL A 32 -0.42 1.49 -2.41
CA VAL A 32 -0.10 0.11 -2.78
C VAL A 32 -0.29 -0.10 -4.27
N PHE A 33 0.49 -1.02 -4.80
CA PHE A 33 0.36 -1.47 -6.18
C PHE A 33 0.61 -2.97 -6.22
N ARG A 34 -0.10 -3.68 -7.10
CA ARG A 34 0.13 -5.10 -7.32
C ARG A 34 0.23 -5.42 -8.80
N SER A 35 1.10 -6.36 -9.13
CA SER A 35 1.14 -7.04 -10.42
C SER A 35 0.79 -8.51 -10.21
N ALA A 36 0.84 -9.32 -11.27
CA ALA A 36 0.55 -10.75 -11.16
C ALA A 36 1.46 -11.46 -10.14
N LYS A 37 2.74 -11.08 -10.07
CA LYS A 37 3.76 -11.78 -9.28
C LYS A 37 4.27 -11.00 -8.06
N HIS A 38 3.97 -9.71 -7.95
CA HIS A 38 4.58 -8.85 -6.93
C HIS A 38 3.59 -7.88 -6.32
N VAL A 39 3.92 -7.42 -5.11
CA VAL A 39 3.18 -6.40 -4.39
C VAL A 39 4.17 -5.32 -3.93
N TYR A 40 3.75 -4.07 -4.01
CA TYR A 40 4.55 -2.89 -3.68
C TYR A 40 3.78 -1.99 -2.73
N ALA A 41 4.47 -1.41 -1.76
CA ALA A 41 3.88 -0.45 -0.84
C ALA A 41 4.84 0.69 -0.58
N GLN A 42 4.30 1.91 -0.45
CA GLN A 42 5.08 3.11 -0.13
C GLN A 42 4.28 3.97 0.84
N ILE A 43 4.99 4.61 1.77
CA ILE A 43 4.40 5.67 2.58
C ILE A 43 4.97 6.99 2.05
N VAL A 44 4.09 7.86 1.60
CA VAL A 44 4.43 9.10 0.90
C VAL A 44 3.96 10.29 1.73
N ASP A 45 4.82 11.29 1.85
CA ASP A 45 4.45 12.61 2.36
C ASP A 45 4.12 13.50 1.17
N ASP A 46 2.84 13.67 0.88
CA ASP A 46 2.38 14.47 -0.26
C ASP A 46 2.71 15.96 -0.11
N LYS A 47 2.78 16.44 1.12
CA LYS A 47 3.13 17.84 1.40
C LYS A 47 4.59 18.14 1.05
N ALA A 48 5.49 17.22 1.37
CA ALA A 48 6.91 17.36 1.07
C ALA A 48 7.30 16.77 -0.29
N GLY A 49 6.42 16.01 -0.93
CA GLY A 49 6.70 15.31 -2.18
C GLY A 49 7.74 14.21 -2.05
N LYS A 50 7.79 13.53 -0.89
CA LYS A 50 8.81 12.52 -0.59
C LYS A 50 8.19 11.17 -0.26
N THR A 51 8.84 10.09 -0.72
CA THR A 51 8.58 8.74 -0.24
C THR A 51 9.43 8.51 1.01
N LEU A 52 8.77 8.28 2.14
CA LEU A 52 9.45 8.10 3.43
C LEU A 52 9.88 6.65 3.66
N VAL A 53 9.04 5.71 3.28
CA VAL A 53 9.27 4.27 3.45
C VAL A 53 8.76 3.55 2.22
N ALA A 54 9.49 2.55 1.75
CA ALA A 54 9.07 1.69 0.65
C ALA A 54 9.42 0.24 0.95
N GLU A 55 8.56 -0.67 0.52
CA GLU A 55 8.79 -2.11 0.66
C GLU A 55 8.08 -2.85 -0.46
N SER A 56 8.61 -4.02 -0.84
CA SER A 56 7.98 -4.83 -1.88
C SER A 56 8.41 -6.29 -1.75
N THR A 57 7.72 -7.16 -2.48
CA THR A 57 8.11 -8.57 -2.61
C THR A 57 9.45 -8.76 -3.34
N MET A 58 10.00 -7.68 -3.91
CA MET A 58 11.32 -7.70 -4.56
C MET A 58 12.44 -7.18 -3.65
N SER A 59 12.11 -6.65 -2.47
CA SER A 59 13.10 -6.08 -1.57
C SER A 59 13.95 -7.17 -0.92
N PRO A 60 15.23 -6.87 -0.53
CA PRO A 60 16.08 -7.83 0.17
C PRO A 60 15.48 -8.34 1.47
N ALA A 61 14.87 -7.46 2.26
CA ALA A 61 14.24 -7.83 3.54
C ALA A 61 13.13 -8.86 3.35
N PHE A 62 12.32 -8.72 2.30
CA PHE A 62 11.29 -9.69 1.97
C PHE A 62 11.89 -11.02 1.54
N ARG A 63 12.88 -10.99 0.63
CA ARG A 63 13.49 -12.19 0.04
C ARG A 63 14.23 -13.05 1.04
N GLU A 64 14.74 -12.47 2.12
CA GLU A 64 15.33 -13.21 3.22
C GLU A 64 14.32 -14.07 3.98
N LYS A 65 13.06 -13.69 3.97
CA LYS A 65 12.00 -14.34 4.76
C LYS A 65 11.07 -15.22 3.95
N MET A 66 10.93 -14.95 2.65
CA MET A 66 9.95 -15.67 1.82
C MET A 66 10.37 -15.72 0.36
N LYS A 67 10.04 -16.81 -0.32
CA LYS A 67 10.14 -16.96 -1.78
C LYS A 67 8.77 -16.74 -2.42
N GLY A 68 8.77 -16.16 -3.62
CA GLY A 68 7.53 -15.83 -4.33
C GLY A 68 6.89 -14.58 -3.80
N GLY A 69 5.98 -13.97 -4.53
CA GLY A 69 5.44 -12.65 -4.15
C GLY A 69 3.99 -12.42 -4.55
N GLY A 70 3.34 -13.41 -5.15
CA GLY A 70 2.03 -13.23 -5.77
C GLY A 70 0.82 -13.66 -4.94
N ASN A 71 0.97 -13.89 -3.64
CA ASN A 71 -0.13 -14.37 -2.81
C ASN A 71 -0.38 -13.47 -1.60
N SER A 72 -1.45 -13.75 -0.85
CA SER A 72 -1.84 -12.97 0.33
C SER A 72 -0.82 -13.04 1.46
N LYS A 73 -0.14 -14.17 1.64
CA LYS A 73 0.92 -14.31 2.65
C LYS A 73 2.09 -13.39 2.36
N ALA A 74 2.47 -13.29 1.09
CA ALA A 74 3.52 -12.37 0.65
C ALA A 74 3.12 -10.91 0.89
N ALA A 75 1.87 -10.55 0.57
CA ALA A 75 1.34 -9.21 0.79
C ALA A 75 1.31 -8.86 2.30
N ALA A 76 0.90 -9.80 3.14
CA ALA A 76 0.91 -9.60 4.60
C ALA A 76 2.34 -9.35 5.12
N LEU A 77 3.31 -10.08 4.62
CA LEU A 77 4.72 -9.88 5.00
C LEU A 77 5.24 -8.51 4.55
N VAL A 78 4.91 -8.06 3.34
CA VAL A 78 5.24 -6.70 2.88
C VAL A 78 4.63 -5.67 3.81
N GLY A 79 3.36 -5.86 4.20
CA GLY A 79 2.67 -5.00 5.16
C GLY A 79 3.39 -4.95 6.51
N ASN A 80 3.81 -6.09 7.03
CA ASN A 80 4.57 -6.16 8.28
C ASN A 80 5.90 -5.41 8.16
N LEU A 81 6.63 -5.60 7.08
CA LEU A 81 7.93 -4.96 6.87
C LEU A 81 7.81 -3.45 6.76
N ILE A 82 6.85 -2.95 5.99
CA ILE A 82 6.65 -1.51 5.86
C ILE A 82 6.09 -0.90 7.16
N GLY A 83 5.24 -1.63 7.87
CA GLY A 83 4.72 -1.22 9.18
C GLY A 83 5.82 -1.07 10.22
N GLU A 84 6.75 -2.02 10.29
CA GLU A 84 7.91 -1.95 11.16
C GLU A 84 8.77 -0.72 10.87
N LYS A 85 9.07 -0.48 9.59
CA LYS A 85 9.85 0.69 9.16
C LYS A 85 9.14 1.99 9.52
N ALA A 86 7.82 2.03 9.35
CA ALA A 86 7.01 3.20 9.69
C ALA A 86 7.10 3.53 11.19
N ILE A 87 6.91 2.54 12.03
CA ILE A 87 6.99 2.71 13.50
C ILE A 87 8.39 3.17 13.91
N GLN A 88 9.44 2.62 13.31
CA GLN A 88 10.82 3.04 13.57
C GLN A 88 11.06 4.52 13.24
N GLN A 89 10.35 5.05 12.25
CA GLN A 89 10.43 6.47 11.87
C GLN A 89 9.41 7.37 12.62
N GLY A 90 8.66 6.81 13.56
CA GLY A 90 7.66 7.55 14.31
C GLY A 90 6.34 7.75 13.55
N ILE A 91 6.12 7.06 12.47
CA ILE A 91 4.88 7.13 11.69
C ILE A 91 3.84 6.21 12.34
N LYS A 92 2.81 6.82 12.93
CA LYS A 92 1.77 6.09 13.67
C LYS A 92 0.43 6.04 12.95
N LYS A 93 0.22 6.92 11.97
CA LYS A 93 -1.06 7.12 11.30
C LYS A 93 -0.86 7.41 9.82
N VAL A 94 -1.65 6.76 8.97
CA VAL A 94 -1.59 6.94 7.51
C VAL A 94 -2.99 6.88 6.90
N TYR A 95 -3.12 7.29 5.65
CA TYR A 95 -4.28 7.00 4.79
C TYR A 95 -3.94 5.88 3.85
N TYR A 96 -4.87 4.93 3.68
CA TYR A 96 -4.68 3.82 2.76
C TYR A 96 -5.20 4.18 1.38
N ASP A 97 -4.28 4.42 0.45
CA ASP A 97 -4.58 4.62 -0.97
C ASP A 97 -4.45 3.28 -1.69
N ARG A 98 -5.58 2.66 -2.01
CA ARG A 98 -5.63 1.36 -2.71
C ARG A 98 -5.28 1.44 -4.19
N ASN A 99 -5.02 2.64 -4.73
CA ASN A 99 -4.72 2.85 -6.15
C ASN A 99 -5.80 2.26 -7.08
N GLY A 100 -7.07 2.31 -6.66
CA GLY A 100 -8.21 1.78 -7.42
C GLY A 100 -8.42 0.28 -7.33
N PHE A 101 -7.57 -0.47 -6.64
CA PHE A 101 -7.76 -1.91 -6.43
C PHE A 101 -8.86 -2.17 -5.41
N THR A 102 -9.56 -3.29 -5.56
CA THR A 102 -10.59 -3.71 -4.61
C THR A 102 -9.95 -4.06 -3.26
N TYR A 103 -10.60 -3.66 -2.15
CA TYR A 103 -10.15 -3.99 -0.80
C TYR A 103 -10.47 -5.45 -0.48
N ALA A 104 -9.66 -6.35 -1.02
CA ALA A 104 -9.80 -7.79 -0.88
C ALA A 104 -8.47 -8.46 -1.22
N GLY A 105 -8.31 -9.73 -0.89
CA GLY A 105 -7.13 -10.53 -1.24
C GLY A 105 -5.83 -9.89 -0.77
N ARG A 106 -4.88 -9.72 -1.69
CA ARG A 106 -3.55 -9.17 -1.39
C ARG A 106 -3.59 -7.73 -0.86
N ILE A 107 -4.49 -6.92 -1.36
CA ILE A 107 -4.62 -5.51 -0.92
C ILE A 107 -5.07 -5.43 0.54
N LYS A 108 -6.04 -6.25 0.92
CA LYS A 108 -6.50 -6.36 2.30
C LYS A 108 -5.42 -6.97 3.21
N ALA A 109 -4.77 -8.03 2.76
CA ALA A 109 -3.72 -8.71 3.52
C ALA A 109 -2.55 -7.78 3.85
N LEU A 110 -2.15 -6.94 2.90
CA LEU A 110 -1.11 -5.93 3.12
C LEU A 110 -1.54 -4.91 4.19
N ALA A 111 -2.76 -4.40 4.09
CA ALA A 111 -3.31 -3.45 5.07
C ALA A 111 -3.35 -4.06 6.47
N ASP A 112 -3.82 -5.29 6.60
CA ASP A 112 -3.87 -6.00 7.88
C ASP A 112 -2.46 -6.19 8.45
N GLY A 113 -1.47 -6.50 7.61
CA GLY A 113 -0.07 -6.63 8.00
C GLY A 113 0.51 -5.32 8.56
N VAL A 114 0.19 -4.20 7.94
CA VAL A 114 0.62 -2.88 8.42
C VAL A 114 -0.02 -2.57 9.78
N ARG A 115 -1.32 -2.83 9.92
CA ARG A 115 -2.06 -2.61 11.18
C ARG A 115 -1.52 -3.44 12.32
N GLU A 116 -1.08 -4.67 12.06
CA GLU A 116 -0.47 -5.55 13.05
C GLU A 116 0.74 -4.91 13.74
N LYS A 117 1.46 -4.05 13.05
CA LYS A 117 2.65 -3.37 13.58
C LYS A 117 2.34 -2.07 14.31
N GLY A 118 1.07 -1.71 14.42
CA GLY A 118 0.63 -0.56 15.21
C GLY A 118 0.37 0.71 14.42
N VAL A 119 0.46 0.68 13.10
CA VAL A 119 0.09 1.82 12.25
C VAL A 119 -1.43 1.87 12.11
N LYS A 120 -2.02 3.03 12.34
CA LYS A 120 -3.48 3.22 12.32
C LYS A 120 -3.97 3.82 11.00
N PHE A 121 -5.06 3.28 10.51
CA PHE A 121 -5.80 3.82 9.37
C PHE A 121 -7.14 3.11 9.21
#